data_2125b466e774920f207fde95d8fb1bcd
#
_entry.id   2125b466e774920f207fde95d8fb1bcd
#
_cell.length_a   1.000
_cell.length_b   1.000
_cell.length_c   1.000
_cell.angle_alpha   90.00
_cell.angle_beta   90.00
_cell.angle_gamma   90.00
#
_symmetry.space_group_name_H-M   'P 1'
#
loop_
_entity.id
_entity.type
_entity.pdbx_description
1 polymer ?
#
loop_
_entity_poly.entity_id
_entity_poly.type
_entity_poly.pdbx_seq_one_letter_code
_entity_poly.pdbx_strand_id
1 'polypeptide(L)'
;MPLLNGGHSAHVMRSLLELEAFAPIADNLRGISAELAASDTVTLLVPSSPTGAVASALLEAALLDAGIPYRRRFSPRQASPPCIEIAEGKATDMPTECRSNPISLKLAPFFTVGLRGSDGNPQRGILSTVAQAAALAELIAPDGKRTRRLRPWLLAGNWWGDALDQGYDPVYSSLRDHLREEGLVRIVPLPEVKSPNLVDLKHLDKEREASTRESWSSLDADGKAEALSALVMPEVTSGKTSTSRLEELVWHRIIVNNSTIDLHSNMTSIRSRWDGSASTSAEMVELLLANSI
;
A
#
# COMPACT_ATOMS: atom_id res chain seq x y z
N MET A 1 -15.45 -30.97 -35.82
CA MET A 1 -15.51 -29.81 -34.89
C MET A 1 -14.25 -29.80 -34.06
N PRO A 2 -13.33 -28.85 -34.22
CA PRO A 2 -12.15 -28.76 -33.38
C PRO A 2 -12.54 -28.04 -32.09
N LEU A 3 -12.22 -28.66 -30.95
CA LEU A 3 -12.31 -28.11 -29.60
C LEU A 3 -11.36 -26.89 -29.51
N LEU A 4 -11.92 -25.73 -29.28
CA LEU A 4 -11.18 -24.53 -28.92
C LEU A 4 -10.58 -24.75 -27.52
N ASN A 5 -9.30 -25.08 -27.50
CA ASN A 5 -8.47 -24.98 -26.30
C ASN A 5 -8.35 -23.48 -25.96
N GLY A 6 -9.18 -23.01 -25.05
CA GLY A 6 -9.02 -21.72 -24.39
C GLY A 6 -7.80 -21.79 -23.47
N GLY A 7 -6.61 -21.56 -24.04
CA GLY A 7 -5.41 -21.34 -23.25
C GLY A 7 -5.62 -20.10 -22.38
N HIS A 8 -5.81 -20.28 -21.09
CA HIS A 8 -5.62 -19.23 -20.12
C HIS A 8 -4.14 -18.83 -20.19
N SER A 9 -3.85 -17.78 -20.95
CA SER A 9 -2.56 -17.09 -20.84
C SER A 9 -2.46 -16.67 -19.38
N ALA A 10 -1.56 -17.29 -18.63
CA ALA A 10 -1.24 -16.83 -17.30
C ALA A 10 -0.76 -15.37 -17.42
N HIS A 11 -1.56 -14.44 -16.94
CA HIS A 11 -1.20 -13.03 -16.93
C HIS A 11 0.04 -12.90 -16.04
N VAL A 12 1.20 -12.73 -16.66
CA VAL A 12 2.46 -12.48 -15.94
C VAL A 12 2.31 -11.12 -15.28
N MET A 13 2.30 -11.09 -13.96
CA MET A 13 2.24 -9.84 -13.18
C MET A 13 3.45 -8.96 -13.51
N ARG A 14 3.20 -7.70 -13.82
CA ARG A 14 4.26 -6.71 -13.99
C ARG A 14 4.91 -6.41 -12.63
N SER A 15 6.23 -6.32 -12.63
CA SER A 15 6.97 -6.03 -11.40
C SER A 15 6.78 -4.59 -10.96
N LEU A 16 6.71 -4.37 -9.64
CA LEU A 16 6.76 -3.03 -9.06
C LEU A 16 8.03 -2.27 -9.46
N LEU A 17 9.12 -2.99 -9.70
CA LEU A 17 10.39 -2.39 -10.13
C LEU A 17 10.37 -1.83 -11.56
N GLU A 18 9.32 -2.07 -12.34
CA GLU A 18 9.12 -1.44 -13.65
C GLU A 18 8.61 0.00 -13.53
N LEU A 19 8.05 0.36 -12.37
CA LEU A 19 7.64 1.73 -12.10
C LEU A 19 8.85 2.63 -11.89
N GLU A 20 8.83 3.82 -12.50
CA GLU A 20 9.92 4.80 -12.40
C GLU A 20 10.27 5.15 -10.94
N ALA A 21 9.29 5.08 -10.05
CA ALA A 21 9.47 5.33 -8.64
C ALA A 21 10.50 4.42 -7.96
N PHE A 22 10.69 3.20 -8.46
CA PHE A 22 11.65 2.24 -7.91
C PHE A 22 13.01 2.26 -8.61
N ALA A 23 13.16 2.97 -9.72
CA ALA A 23 14.40 2.99 -10.49
C ALA A 23 15.67 3.25 -9.63
N PRO A 24 15.65 4.16 -8.62
CA PRO A 24 16.84 4.42 -7.80
C PRO A 24 17.30 3.26 -6.92
N ILE A 25 16.43 2.27 -6.65
CA ILE A 25 16.71 1.15 -5.73
C ILE A 25 16.59 -0.23 -6.39
N ALA A 26 16.15 -0.30 -7.63
CA ALA A 26 15.80 -1.57 -8.29
C ALA A 26 16.94 -2.59 -8.27
N ASP A 27 18.16 -2.17 -8.65
CA ASP A 27 19.32 -3.08 -8.72
C ASP A 27 19.78 -3.52 -7.33
N ASN A 28 19.72 -2.62 -6.34
CA ASN A 28 20.02 -2.95 -4.95
C ASN A 28 19.04 -3.99 -4.40
N LEU A 29 17.74 -3.82 -4.64
CA LEU A 29 16.73 -4.77 -4.18
C LEU A 29 16.88 -6.15 -4.85
N ARG A 30 17.22 -6.20 -6.16
CA ARG A 30 17.50 -7.46 -6.87
C ARG A 30 18.71 -8.18 -6.28
N GLY A 31 19.80 -7.46 -6.02
CA GLY A 31 21.01 -8.03 -5.39
C GLY A 31 20.69 -8.61 -4.01
N ILE A 32 20.00 -7.84 -3.17
CA ILE A 32 19.61 -8.26 -1.82
C ILE A 32 18.68 -9.49 -1.83
N SER A 33 17.67 -9.53 -2.71
CA SER A 33 16.76 -10.67 -2.75
C SER A 33 17.47 -11.98 -3.08
N ALA A 34 18.47 -11.94 -3.99
CA ALA A 34 19.28 -13.10 -4.33
C ALA A 34 20.14 -13.60 -3.13
N GLU A 35 20.68 -12.67 -2.34
CA GLU A 35 21.48 -13.03 -1.15
C GLU A 35 20.59 -13.51 0.01
N LEU A 36 19.39 -12.95 0.17
CA LEU A 36 18.42 -13.39 1.20
C LEU A 36 18.02 -14.85 1.01
N ALA A 37 17.88 -15.29 -0.23
CA ALA A 37 17.56 -16.69 -0.55
C ALA A 37 18.61 -17.68 -0.04
N ALA A 38 19.85 -17.25 0.16
CA ALA A 38 20.95 -18.06 0.69
C ALA A 38 21.19 -17.88 2.20
N SER A 39 20.35 -17.09 2.88
CA SER A 39 20.55 -16.75 4.30
C SER A 39 19.90 -17.78 5.23
N ASP A 40 20.61 -18.17 6.30
CA ASP A 40 20.08 -19.11 7.32
C ASP A 40 18.93 -18.49 8.14
N THR A 41 19.03 -17.23 8.50
CA THR A 41 17.99 -16.51 9.27
C THR A 41 18.12 -15.01 9.07
N VAL A 42 17.03 -14.36 8.70
CA VAL A 42 16.96 -12.90 8.50
C VAL A 42 16.37 -12.22 9.72
N THR A 43 16.99 -11.15 10.22
CA THR A 43 16.43 -10.33 11.30
C THR A 43 15.72 -9.11 10.73
N LEU A 44 14.44 -8.96 11.04
CA LEU A 44 13.64 -7.77 10.74
C LEU A 44 13.64 -6.85 11.96
N LEU A 45 14.20 -5.64 11.81
CA LEU A 45 14.09 -4.57 12.80
C LEU A 45 12.92 -3.67 12.41
N VAL A 46 11.91 -3.62 13.27
CA VAL A 46 10.62 -3.02 12.95
C VAL A 46 10.28 -1.94 13.98
N PRO A 47 9.91 -0.72 13.57
CA PRO A 47 9.37 0.26 14.48
C PRO A 47 7.97 -0.16 14.96
N SER A 48 7.65 0.17 16.24
CA SER A 48 6.31 -0.08 16.78
C SER A 48 5.34 0.98 16.25
N SER A 49 4.87 0.79 15.02
CA SER A 49 3.95 1.69 14.33
C SER A 49 3.06 0.93 13.35
N PRO A 50 1.93 1.49 12.92
CA PRO A 50 1.11 0.90 11.86
C PRO A 50 1.89 0.69 10.56
N THR A 51 2.69 1.66 10.15
CA THR A 51 3.54 1.59 8.94
C THR A 51 4.58 0.48 9.06
N GLY A 52 5.26 0.39 10.23
CA GLY A 52 6.21 -0.68 10.51
C GLY A 52 5.57 -2.05 10.48
N ALA A 53 4.39 -2.20 11.09
CA ALA A 53 3.66 -3.47 11.11
C ALA A 53 3.29 -3.94 9.71
N VAL A 54 2.78 -3.05 8.84
CA VAL A 54 2.42 -3.41 7.46
C VAL A 54 3.67 -3.75 6.64
N ALA A 55 4.74 -2.97 6.74
CA ALA A 55 6.01 -3.26 6.05
C ALA A 55 6.60 -4.60 6.49
N SER A 56 6.53 -4.90 7.81
CA SER A 56 6.94 -6.21 8.35
C SER A 56 6.08 -7.34 7.81
N ALA A 57 4.74 -7.19 7.81
CA ALA A 57 3.83 -8.22 7.31
C ALA A 57 4.08 -8.56 5.83
N LEU A 58 4.38 -7.57 4.99
CA LEU A 58 4.73 -7.78 3.59
C LEU A 58 6.02 -8.61 3.45
N LEU A 59 7.08 -8.26 4.19
CA LEU A 59 8.35 -9.00 4.17
C LEU A 59 8.19 -10.41 4.76
N GLU A 60 7.50 -10.54 5.90
CA GLU A 60 7.26 -11.83 6.54
C GLU A 60 6.42 -12.76 5.65
N ALA A 61 5.42 -12.24 4.96
CA ALA A 61 4.65 -13.00 3.98
C ALA A 61 5.56 -13.62 2.90
N ALA A 62 6.49 -12.83 2.37
CA ALA A 62 7.42 -13.28 1.36
C ALA A 62 8.43 -14.30 1.90
N LEU A 63 9.00 -14.03 3.08
CA LEU A 63 9.93 -14.96 3.74
C LEU A 63 9.25 -16.30 4.06
N LEU A 64 8.00 -16.27 4.51
CA LEU A 64 7.18 -17.48 4.74
C LEU A 64 6.88 -18.23 3.43
N ASP A 65 6.53 -17.51 2.37
CA ASP A 65 6.24 -18.11 1.06
C ASP A 65 7.51 -18.71 0.42
N ALA A 66 8.67 -18.12 0.67
CA ALA A 66 9.98 -18.61 0.20
C ALA A 66 10.62 -19.66 1.13
N GLY A 67 10.05 -19.89 2.32
CA GLY A 67 10.61 -20.81 3.32
C GLY A 67 11.91 -20.31 3.97
N ILE A 68 12.14 -18.99 4.00
CA ILE A 68 13.31 -18.37 4.61
C ILE A 68 13.05 -18.10 6.09
N PRO A 69 13.84 -18.65 7.02
CA PRO A 69 13.69 -18.39 8.45
C PRO A 69 13.94 -16.93 8.79
N TYR A 70 13.13 -16.36 9.68
CA TYR A 70 13.30 -14.97 10.08
C TYR A 70 12.98 -14.74 11.58
N ARG A 71 13.39 -13.56 12.07
CA ARG A 71 13.08 -13.07 13.41
C ARG A 71 12.63 -11.61 13.32
N ARG A 72 11.46 -11.30 13.82
CA ARG A 72 10.97 -9.92 13.99
C ARG A 72 11.39 -9.37 15.35
N ARG A 73 11.84 -8.11 15.39
CA ARG A 73 12.18 -7.38 16.62
C ARG A 73 11.63 -5.97 16.55
N PHE A 74 10.75 -5.64 17.48
CA PHE A 74 10.31 -4.27 17.73
C PHE A 74 11.28 -3.62 18.73
N SER A 75 12.47 -3.25 18.25
CA SER A 75 13.51 -2.70 19.10
C SER A 75 14.40 -1.76 18.29
N PRO A 76 14.80 -0.61 18.86
CA PRO A 76 15.74 0.30 18.23
C PRO A 76 17.19 -0.20 18.25
N ARG A 77 17.46 -1.38 18.84
CA ARG A 77 18.81 -1.93 18.95
C ARG A 77 19.27 -2.45 17.59
N GLN A 78 20.55 -2.22 17.29
CA GLN A 78 21.18 -2.80 16.10
C GLN A 78 21.10 -4.33 16.15
N ALA A 79 20.85 -4.94 14.98
CA ALA A 79 20.94 -6.37 14.80
C ALA A 79 22.21 -6.71 14.03
N SER A 80 22.74 -7.92 14.29
CA SER A 80 23.80 -8.46 13.44
C SER A 80 23.23 -8.89 12.09
N PRO A 81 23.93 -8.66 10.98
CA PRO A 81 23.55 -9.16 9.66
C PRO A 81 23.42 -10.71 9.64
N PRO A 82 22.54 -11.24 8.77
CA PRO A 82 21.70 -10.53 7.80
C PRO A 82 20.50 -9.85 8.46
N CYS A 83 20.32 -8.56 8.19
CA CYS A 83 19.23 -7.79 8.77
C CYS A 83 18.59 -6.82 7.78
N ILE A 84 17.28 -6.61 7.94
CA ILE A 84 16.50 -5.59 7.25
C ILE A 84 15.92 -4.65 8.33
N GLU A 85 16.31 -3.39 8.28
CA GLU A 85 15.79 -2.33 9.13
C GLU A 85 14.67 -1.59 8.40
N ILE A 86 13.49 -1.56 8.98
CA ILE A 86 12.36 -0.74 8.54
C ILE A 86 12.47 0.57 9.30
N ALA A 87 12.76 1.66 8.62
CA ALA A 87 12.94 2.97 9.22
C ALA A 87 11.76 3.90 8.93
N GLU A 88 11.46 4.74 9.90
CA GLU A 88 10.50 5.83 9.80
C GLU A 88 11.23 7.17 9.88
N GLY A 89 10.54 8.22 9.48
CA GLY A 89 11.06 9.58 9.55
C GLY A 89 10.77 10.39 8.31
N LYS A 90 11.45 11.52 8.19
CA LYS A 90 11.31 12.39 7.02
C LYS A 90 11.96 11.73 5.80
N ALA A 91 11.33 11.92 4.65
CA ALA A 91 11.90 11.47 3.39
C ALA A 91 13.21 12.24 3.09
N THR A 92 14.19 11.49 2.57
CA THR A 92 15.48 12.02 2.12
C THR A 92 15.48 12.19 0.60
N ASP A 93 16.43 12.95 0.04
CA ASP A 93 16.53 13.11 -1.42
C ASP A 93 17.08 11.89 -2.13
N MET A 94 17.79 11.04 -1.41
CA MET A 94 18.42 9.84 -1.93
C MET A 94 18.03 8.61 -1.09
N PRO A 95 17.95 7.42 -1.71
CA PRO A 95 17.73 6.19 -0.98
C PRO A 95 18.89 5.92 -0.01
N THR A 96 18.58 5.18 1.05
CA THR A 96 19.59 4.74 2.02
C THR A 96 20.53 3.73 1.36
N GLU A 97 21.82 3.83 1.68
CA GLU A 97 22.82 2.87 1.21
C GLU A 97 22.50 1.46 1.72
N CYS A 98 22.66 0.53 0.83
CA CYS A 98 22.55 -0.90 1.10
C CYS A 98 23.94 -1.53 1.15
N ARG A 99 24.17 -2.45 2.07
CA ARG A 99 25.37 -3.28 2.11
C ARG A 99 24.99 -4.71 1.82
N SER A 100 25.70 -5.31 0.88
CA SER A 100 25.71 -6.74 0.64
C SER A 100 26.92 -7.37 1.30
N ASN A 101 26.79 -8.63 1.71
CA ASN A 101 27.84 -9.49 2.26
C ASN A 101 28.64 -8.90 3.45
N PRO A 102 28.10 -8.93 4.68
CA PRO A 102 26.77 -9.48 5.02
C PRO A 102 25.66 -8.46 4.82
N ILE A 103 24.45 -8.94 4.49
CA ILE A 103 23.29 -8.11 4.18
C ILE A 103 22.95 -7.19 5.36
N SER A 104 22.96 -5.89 5.12
CA SER A 104 22.41 -4.87 5.99
C SER A 104 21.65 -3.88 5.12
N LEU A 105 20.35 -4.06 5.05
CA LEU A 105 19.45 -3.21 4.28
C LEU A 105 18.64 -2.32 5.23
N LYS A 106 18.63 -1.03 4.93
CA LYS A 106 17.75 -0.08 5.61
C LYS A 106 16.72 0.47 4.60
N LEU A 107 15.46 0.17 4.83
CA LEU A 107 14.34 0.74 4.09
C LEU A 107 13.91 2.03 4.79
N ALA A 108 14.07 3.16 4.13
CA ALA A 108 13.68 4.48 4.62
C ALA A 108 12.97 5.28 3.52
N PRO A 109 12.02 6.16 3.84
CA PRO A 109 11.31 6.93 2.83
C PRO A 109 12.25 7.91 2.13
N PHE A 110 12.09 8.08 0.81
CA PHE A 110 12.87 9.04 0.02
C PHE A 110 12.04 9.61 -1.14
N PHE A 111 12.46 10.78 -1.66
CA PHE A 111 11.82 11.42 -2.80
C PHE A 111 12.25 10.78 -4.12
N THR A 112 11.28 10.43 -4.96
CA THR A 112 11.50 9.83 -6.28
C THR A 112 10.52 10.38 -7.31
N VAL A 113 10.70 10.05 -8.59
CA VAL A 113 9.76 10.37 -9.66
C VAL A 113 8.62 9.35 -9.64
N GLY A 114 7.41 9.81 -9.39
CA GLY A 114 6.21 8.95 -9.42
C GLY A 114 5.56 8.87 -10.80
N LEU A 115 5.40 10.02 -11.43
CA LEU A 115 4.77 10.17 -12.74
C LEU A 115 5.50 11.23 -13.57
N ARG A 116 5.22 11.27 -14.86
CA ARG A 116 5.59 12.36 -15.75
C ARG A 116 4.35 13.08 -16.22
N GLY A 117 4.38 14.41 -16.21
CA GLY A 117 3.34 15.22 -16.77
C GLY A 117 3.24 15.04 -18.29
N SER A 118 2.18 15.56 -18.90
CA SER A 118 1.99 15.55 -20.37
C SER A 118 3.11 16.27 -21.14
N ASP A 119 3.82 17.16 -20.46
CA ASP A 119 5.01 17.90 -20.92
C ASP A 119 6.33 17.14 -20.70
N GLY A 120 6.27 15.90 -20.18
CA GLY A 120 7.43 15.06 -19.84
C GLY A 120 8.13 15.44 -18.52
N ASN A 121 7.69 16.50 -17.83
CA ASN A 121 8.29 16.93 -16.58
C ASN A 121 8.07 15.91 -15.46
N PRO A 122 9.13 15.56 -14.69
CA PRO A 122 9.02 14.60 -13.61
C PRO A 122 8.24 15.22 -12.43
N GLN A 123 7.23 14.49 -11.98
CA GLN A 123 6.51 14.79 -10.74
C GLN A 123 7.04 13.89 -9.63
N ARG A 124 7.57 14.51 -8.59
CA ARG A 124 8.20 13.78 -7.48
C ARG A 124 7.23 13.61 -6.32
N GLY A 125 7.31 12.43 -5.69
CA GLY A 125 6.60 12.10 -4.46
C GLY A 125 7.48 11.23 -3.58
N ILE A 126 6.92 10.76 -2.47
CA ILE A 126 7.66 9.93 -1.50
C ILE A 126 7.46 8.46 -1.83
N LEU A 127 8.54 7.71 -2.03
CA LEU A 127 8.49 6.26 -2.01
C LEU A 127 8.58 5.80 -0.54
N SER A 128 7.44 5.38 -0.02
CA SER A 128 7.33 4.95 1.38
C SER A 128 8.09 3.66 1.66
N THR A 129 8.46 3.47 2.92
CA THR A 129 9.10 2.23 3.40
C THR A 129 8.23 1.00 3.13
N VAL A 130 6.90 1.15 3.22
CA VAL A 130 5.94 0.06 2.94
C VAL A 130 5.99 -0.35 1.47
N ALA A 131 6.03 0.62 0.55
CA ALA A 131 6.14 0.33 -0.88
C ALA A 131 7.48 -0.35 -1.22
N GLN A 132 8.58 0.09 -0.61
CA GLN A 132 9.89 -0.56 -0.75
C GLN A 132 9.87 -2.00 -0.21
N ALA A 133 9.25 -2.23 0.95
CA ALA A 133 9.08 -3.57 1.52
C ALA A 133 8.25 -4.48 0.61
N ALA A 134 7.20 -3.96 -0.02
CA ALA A 134 6.38 -4.70 -0.98
C ALA A 134 7.18 -5.10 -2.23
N ALA A 135 8.01 -4.20 -2.76
CA ALA A 135 8.86 -4.50 -3.91
C ALA A 135 9.92 -5.57 -3.59
N LEU A 136 10.54 -5.50 -2.42
CA LEU A 136 11.46 -6.53 -1.96
C LEU A 136 10.73 -7.87 -1.73
N ALA A 137 9.55 -7.85 -1.13
CA ALA A 137 8.72 -9.03 -0.91
C ALA A 137 8.37 -9.74 -2.23
N GLU A 138 8.02 -8.97 -3.27
CA GLU A 138 7.78 -9.50 -4.62
C GLU A 138 9.00 -10.20 -5.20
N LEU A 139 10.21 -9.65 -5.00
CA LEU A 139 11.45 -10.27 -5.47
C LEU A 139 11.79 -11.55 -4.71
N ILE A 140 11.52 -11.60 -3.39
CA ILE A 140 11.76 -12.78 -2.56
C ILE A 140 10.81 -13.92 -2.94
N ALA A 141 9.54 -13.63 -3.16
CA ALA A 141 8.51 -14.63 -3.46
C ALA A 141 7.50 -14.13 -4.52
N PRO A 142 7.91 -14.06 -5.81
CA PRO A 142 7.09 -13.48 -6.88
C PRO A 142 5.75 -14.21 -7.07
N ASP A 143 5.72 -15.51 -6.86
CA ASP A 143 4.52 -16.34 -6.96
C ASP A 143 3.89 -16.66 -5.59
N GLY A 144 4.37 -16.04 -4.53
CA GLY A 144 3.94 -16.27 -3.16
C GLY A 144 2.47 -15.88 -2.94
N LYS A 145 1.67 -16.80 -2.40
CA LYS A 145 0.23 -16.55 -2.17
C LYS A 145 -0.02 -15.47 -1.14
N ARG A 146 0.75 -15.46 -0.04
CA ARG A 146 0.65 -14.46 1.01
C ARG A 146 1.15 -13.11 0.50
N THR A 147 2.27 -13.11 -0.22
CA THR A 147 2.88 -11.95 -0.85
C THR A 147 1.90 -11.25 -1.78
N ARG A 148 1.27 -11.99 -2.70
CA ARG A 148 0.27 -11.45 -3.64
C ARG A 148 -0.95 -10.88 -2.92
N ARG A 149 -1.45 -11.58 -1.89
CA ARG A 149 -2.62 -11.15 -1.11
C ARG A 149 -2.36 -9.84 -0.38
N LEU A 150 -1.17 -9.66 0.21
CA LEU A 150 -0.82 -8.47 0.96
C LEU A 150 -0.33 -7.31 0.09
N ARG A 151 0.00 -7.55 -1.18
CA ARG A 151 0.53 -6.50 -2.08
C ARG A 151 -0.29 -5.21 -2.10
N PRO A 152 -1.63 -5.19 -2.08
CA PRO A 152 -2.40 -3.94 -2.03
C PRO A 152 -2.08 -3.02 -0.83
N TRP A 153 -1.59 -3.59 0.27
CA TRP A 153 -1.22 -2.85 1.46
C TRP A 153 0.03 -1.96 1.27
N LEU A 154 0.73 -2.08 0.13
CA LEU A 154 1.83 -1.17 -0.20
C LEU A 154 1.41 0.30 -0.20
N LEU A 155 0.13 0.59 -0.42
CA LEU A 155 -0.42 1.95 -0.41
C LEU A 155 -0.49 2.56 1.00
N ALA A 156 -0.47 1.73 2.06
CA ALA A 156 -0.65 2.20 3.44
C ALA A 156 0.42 3.21 3.87
N GLY A 157 1.64 3.07 3.38
CA GLY A 157 2.74 3.97 3.73
C GLY A 157 2.49 5.43 3.29
N ASN A 158 2.08 5.61 2.05
CA ASN A 158 1.73 6.93 1.51
C ASN A 158 0.38 7.41 2.05
N TRP A 159 -0.57 6.49 2.25
CA TRP A 159 -1.90 6.81 2.80
C TRP A 159 -1.81 7.42 4.21
N TRP A 160 -0.98 6.85 5.08
CA TRP A 160 -0.78 7.36 6.44
C TRP A 160 0.23 8.50 6.52
N GLY A 161 0.99 8.74 5.46
CA GLY A 161 1.88 9.89 5.33
C GLY A 161 1.12 11.16 4.97
N ASP A 162 1.79 12.31 5.11
CA ASP A 162 1.20 13.64 4.90
C ASP A 162 1.11 14.04 3.41
N ALA A 163 1.60 13.22 2.49
CA ALA A 163 1.71 13.60 1.08
C ALA A 163 0.35 13.90 0.44
N LEU A 164 -0.67 13.07 0.71
CA LEU A 164 -2.04 13.30 0.23
C LEU A 164 -2.73 14.49 0.90
N ASP A 165 -2.27 14.90 2.08
CA ASP A 165 -2.85 16.05 2.81
C ASP A 165 -2.28 17.38 2.33
N GLN A 166 -1.12 17.37 1.67
CA GLN A 166 -0.49 18.56 1.09
C GLN A 166 -0.86 18.79 -0.39
N GLY A 167 -1.30 17.75 -1.08
CA GLY A 167 -1.66 17.81 -2.50
C GLY A 167 -1.69 16.44 -3.17
N TYR A 168 -1.56 16.46 -4.48
CA TYR A 168 -1.50 15.24 -5.29
C TYR A 168 -0.17 14.49 -5.08
N ASP A 169 -0.25 13.22 -4.71
CA ASP A 169 0.95 12.36 -4.58
C ASP A 169 1.12 11.49 -5.84
N PRO A 170 2.10 11.80 -6.70
CA PRO A 170 2.32 11.08 -7.96
C PRO A 170 2.81 9.64 -7.74
N VAL A 171 3.51 9.36 -6.63
CA VAL A 171 3.94 8.00 -6.30
C VAL A 171 2.76 7.16 -5.85
N TYR A 172 1.91 7.68 -4.94
CA TYR A 172 0.69 6.98 -4.53
C TYR A 172 -0.20 6.64 -5.73
N SER A 173 -0.44 7.60 -6.60
CA SER A 173 -1.28 7.40 -7.79
C SER A 173 -0.70 6.36 -8.74
N SER A 174 0.61 6.41 -9.00
CA SER A 174 1.31 5.41 -9.82
C SER A 174 1.18 3.99 -9.23
N LEU A 175 1.35 3.85 -7.92
CA LEU A 175 1.22 2.57 -7.22
C LEU A 175 -0.23 2.04 -7.26
N ARG A 176 -1.21 2.91 -7.00
CA ARG A 176 -2.64 2.57 -7.05
C ARG A 176 -3.05 2.11 -8.45
N ASP A 177 -2.65 2.85 -9.48
CA ASP A 177 -3.01 2.55 -10.85
C ASP A 177 -2.33 1.27 -11.34
N HIS A 178 -1.09 1.01 -10.94
CA HIS A 178 -0.41 -0.25 -11.20
C HIS A 178 -1.18 -1.45 -10.59
N LEU A 179 -1.59 -1.36 -9.33
CA LEU A 179 -2.40 -2.42 -8.70
C LEU A 179 -3.74 -2.66 -9.41
N ARG A 180 -4.37 -1.60 -9.92
CA ARG A 180 -5.60 -1.69 -10.71
C ARG A 180 -5.36 -2.38 -12.04
N GLU A 181 -4.30 -2.02 -12.77
CA GLU A 181 -3.92 -2.61 -14.05
C GLU A 181 -3.57 -4.10 -13.93
N GLU A 182 -2.94 -4.49 -12.82
CA GLU A 182 -2.68 -5.89 -12.48
C GLU A 182 -3.93 -6.66 -12.00
N GLY A 183 -5.07 -5.99 -11.89
CA GLY A 183 -6.31 -6.60 -11.45
C GLY A 183 -6.31 -7.04 -9.98
N LEU A 184 -5.39 -6.52 -9.16
CA LEU A 184 -5.33 -6.84 -7.73
C LEU A 184 -6.36 -6.05 -6.94
N VAL A 185 -6.76 -4.89 -7.45
CA VAL A 185 -7.76 -4.01 -6.83
C VAL A 185 -8.73 -3.47 -7.87
N ARG A 186 -9.92 -3.09 -7.41
CA ARG A 186 -10.87 -2.26 -8.17
C ARG A 186 -11.00 -0.90 -7.50
N ILE A 187 -11.03 0.14 -8.30
CA ILE A 187 -11.27 1.51 -7.83
C ILE A 187 -12.75 1.83 -8.08
N VAL A 188 -13.44 2.21 -7.03
CA VAL A 188 -14.88 2.47 -7.07
C VAL A 188 -15.22 3.73 -6.27
N PRO A 189 -16.30 4.46 -6.61
CA PRO A 189 -16.79 5.56 -5.80
C PRO A 189 -17.41 5.06 -4.49
N LEU A 190 -17.46 5.94 -3.49
CA LEU A 190 -17.93 5.63 -2.14
C LEU A 190 -19.29 4.91 -2.07
N PRO A 191 -20.33 5.27 -2.88
CA PRO A 191 -21.61 4.57 -2.83
C PRO A 191 -21.56 3.09 -3.23
N GLU A 192 -20.52 2.65 -3.95
CA GLU A 192 -20.31 1.25 -4.33
C GLU A 192 -19.64 0.41 -3.22
N VAL A 193 -19.10 1.06 -2.20
CA VAL A 193 -18.50 0.36 -1.05
C VAL A 193 -19.62 -0.09 -0.10
N LYS A 194 -19.70 -1.37 0.18
CA LYS A 194 -20.83 -1.95 0.96
C LYS A 194 -20.91 -1.42 2.39
N SER A 195 -19.78 -1.28 3.07
CA SER A 195 -19.74 -0.86 4.48
C SER A 195 -18.48 -0.02 4.72
N PRO A 196 -18.43 1.24 4.24
CA PRO A 196 -17.26 2.09 4.37
C PRO A 196 -17.07 2.57 5.81
N ASN A 197 -15.83 2.68 6.26
CA ASN A 197 -15.51 3.46 7.44
C ASN A 197 -15.45 4.94 7.03
N LEU A 198 -16.30 5.76 7.66
CA LEU A 198 -16.46 7.18 7.34
C LEU A 198 -15.82 8.10 8.38
N VAL A 199 -14.99 7.58 9.27
CA VAL A 199 -14.41 8.36 10.38
C VAL A 199 -13.54 9.53 9.88
N ASP A 200 -12.93 9.38 8.71
CA ASP A 200 -12.13 10.41 8.07
C ASP A 200 -12.95 11.48 7.33
N LEU A 201 -14.27 11.25 7.16
CA LEU A 201 -15.23 12.16 6.54
C LEU A 201 -16.22 12.68 7.61
N LYS A 202 -15.73 13.58 8.47
CA LYS A 202 -16.45 14.00 9.69
C LYS A 202 -17.71 14.82 9.42
N HIS A 203 -17.77 15.49 8.28
CA HIS A 203 -18.87 16.37 7.88
C HIS A 203 -19.81 15.71 6.86
N LEU A 204 -19.57 14.43 6.54
CA LEU A 204 -20.47 13.67 5.67
C LEU A 204 -21.76 13.34 6.40
N ASP A 205 -22.88 13.67 5.77
CA ASP A 205 -24.21 13.31 6.26
C ASP A 205 -24.49 11.83 5.96
N LYS A 206 -24.68 11.02 7.00
CA LYS A 206 -24.91 9.57 6.87
C LYS A 206 -26.24 9.23 6.21
N GLU A 207 -27.30 10.05 6.44
CA GLU A 207 -28.59 9.82 5.82
C GLU A 207 -28.51 10.10 4.31
N ARG A 208 -27.82 11.17 3.94
CA ARG A 208 -27.56 11.51 2.54
C ARG A 208 -26.68 10.46 1.86
N GLU A 209 -25.66 9.93 2.55
CA GLU A 209 -24.84 8.86 2.01
C GLU A 209 -25.67 7.60 1.74
N ALA A 210 -26.52 7.20 2.69
CA ALA A 210 -27.40 6.05 2.52
C ALA A 210 -28.38 6.24 1.35
N SER A 211 -29.03 7.39 1.25
CA SER A 211 -29.95 7.75 0.15
C SER A 211 -29.23 7.77 -1.20
N THR A 212 -28.01 8.33 -1.26
CA THR A 212 -27.19 8.32 -2.48
C THR A 212 -26.86 6.89 -2.90
N ARG A 213 -26.55 6.02 -1.96
CA ARG A 213 -26.27 4.61 -2.22
C ARG A 213 -27.47 3.86 -2.78
N GLU A 214 -28.66 4.07 -2.22
CA GLU A 214 -29.91 3.44 -2.68
C GLU A 214 -30.25 3.83 -4.13
N SER A 215 -30.06 5.10 -4.48
CA SER A 215 -30.36 5.60 -5.83
C SER A 215 -29.26 5.34 -6.84
N TRP A 216 -28.03 4.99 -6.40
CA TRP A 216 -26.82 4.98 -7.23
C TRP A 216 -26.91 4.17 -8.52
N SER A 217 -27.53 2.99 -8.46
CA SER A 217 -27.65 2.10 -9.61
C SER A 217 -28.62 2.62 -10.69
N SER A 218 -29.55 3.51 -10.31
CA SER A 218 -30.55 4.09 -11.23
C SER A 218 -30.07 5.40 -11.89
N LEU A 219 -28.97 6.00 -11.40
CA LEU A 219 -28.43 7.24 -11.93
C LEU A 219 -27.56 6.98 -13.16
N ASP A 220 -27.66 7.88 -14.16
CA ASP A 220 -26.70 7.97 -15.23
C ASP A 220 -25.36 8.60 -14.77
N ALA A 221 -24.42 8.80 -15.68
CA ALA A 221 -23.10 9.32 -15.34
C ALA A 221 -23.14 10.74 -14.75
N ASP A 222 -24.00 11.60 -15.30
CA ASP A 222 -24.13 12.99 -14.85
C ASP A 222 -24.82 13.04 -13.48
N GLY A 223 -25.89 12.27 -13.29
CA GLY A 223 -26.58 12.14 -12.01
C GLY A 223 -25.69 11.57 -10.91
N LYS A 224 -24.80 10.62 -11.23
CA LYS A 224 -23.79 10.12 -10.30
C LYS A 224 -22.78 11.20 -9.90
N ALA A 225 -22.30 11.99 -10.86
CA ALA A 225 -21.38 13.09 -10.60
C ALA A 225 -22.01 14.16 -9.71
N GLU A 226 -23.27 14.52 -9.98
CA GLU A 226 -24.04 15.48 -9.19
C GLU A 226 -24.30 14.97 -7.76
N ALA A 227 -24.75 13.72 -7.62
CA ALA A 227 -25.01 13.11 -6.33
C ALA A 227 -23.76 13.04 -5.43
N LEU A 228 -22.59 12.65 -5.99
CA LEU A 228 -21.34 12.67 -5.26
C LEU A 228 -20.89 14.07 -4.90
N SER A 229 -21.02 15.04 -5.80
CA SER A 229 -20.67 16.43 -5.53
C SER A 229 -21.51 17.00 -4.39
N ALA A 230 -22.81 16.74 -4.40
CA ALA A 230 -23.72 17.16 -3.33
C ALA A 230 -23.40 16.47 -1.99
N LEU A 231 -23.01 15.20 -2.02
CA LEU A 231 -22.65 14.43 -0.84
C LEU A 231 -21.38 14.98 -0.16
N VAL A 232 -20.39 15.37 -0.95
CA VAL A 232 -19.04 15.77 -0.47
C VAL A 232 -18.97 17.26 -0.12
N MET A 233 -19.91 18.07 -0.59
CA MET A 233 -19.89 19.52 -0.41
C MET A 233 -19.64 19.98 1.05
N PRO A 234 -20.23 19.35 2.10
CA PRO A 234 -19.96 19.73 3.48
C PRO A 234 -18.48 19.53 3.89
N GLU A 235 -17.83 18.46 3.42
CA GLU A 235 -16.40 18.20 3.67
C GLU A 235 -15.53 19.24 2.96
N VAL A 236 -15.81 19.53 1.68
CA VAL A 236 -15.12 20.56 0.90
C VAL A 236 -15.23 21.92 1.57
N THR A 237 -16.43 22.30 1.99
CA THR A 237 -16.70 23.59 2.64
C THR A 237 -16.00 23.72 3.98
N SER A 238 -15.78 22.60 4.70
CA SER A 238 -15.06 22.62 5.97
C SER A 238 -13.61 23.04 5.83
N GLY A 239 -13.00 22.80 4.66
CA GLY A 239 -11.60 23.12 4.36
C GLY A 239 -10.58 22.33 5.20
N LYS A 240 -11.02 21.29 5.93
CA LYS A 240 -10.16 20.52 6.84
C LYS A 240 -9.44 19.36 6.17
N THR A 241 -10.05 18.82 5.13
CA THR A 241 -9.49 17.70 4.36
C THR A 241 -9.03 18.22 3.01
N SER A 242 -7.82 17.86 2.57
CA SER A 242 -7.31 18.26 1.27
C SER A 242 -8.17 17.69 0.14
N THR A 243 -8.20 18.38 -1.00
CA THR A 243 -8.93 17.90 -2.19
C THR A 243 -8.43 16.52 -2.63
N SER A 244 -7.12 16.30 -2.62
CA SER A 244 -6.53 15.02 -3.00
C SER A 244 -6.95 13.88 -2.06
N ARG A 245 -6.98 14.14 -0.76
CA ARG A 245 -7.46 13.17 0.24
C ARG A 245 -8.95 12.88 0.06
N LEU A 246 -9.77 13.90 -0.20
CA LEU A 246 -11.20 13.74 -0.48
C LEU A 246 -11.44 12.93 -1.73
N GLU A 247 -10.68 13.17 -2.78
CA GLU A 247 -10.77 12.40 -4.03
C GLU A 247 -10.55 10.91 -3.77
N GLU A 248 -9.52 10.55 -3.03
CA GLU A 248 -9.24 9.16 -2.67
C GLU A 248 -10.32 8.57 -1.74
N LEU A 249 -10.86 9.35 -0.81
CA LEU A 249 -11.89 8.90 0.13
C LEU A 249 -13.27 8.73 -0.52
N VAL A 250 -13.56 9.44 -1.60
CA VAL A 250 -14.91 9.51 -2.17
C VAL A 250 -14.98 8.91 -3.58
N TRP A 251 -14.01 9.19 -4.42
CA TRP A 251 -14.00 8.74 -5.82
C TRP A 251 -13.17 7.48 -6.06
N HIS A 252 -12.14 7.28 -5.25
CA HIS A 252 -11.13 6.23 -5.47
C HIS A 252 -11.04 5.24 -4.31
N ARG A 253 -12.18 4.76 -3.81
CA ARG A 253 -12.17 3.67 -2.82
C ARG A 253 -11.62 2.40 -3.45
N ILE A 254 -10.74 1.73 -2.73
CA ILE A 254 -9.99 0.59 -3.23
C ILE A 254 -10.56 -0.69 -2.67
N ILE A 255 -11.21 -1.48 -3.53
CA ILE A 255 -11.68 -2.83 -3.18
C ILE A 255 -10.61 -3.84 -3.55
N VAL A 256 -10.07 -4.52 -2.57
CA VAL A 256 -9.15 -5.65 -2.76
C VAL A 256 -9.96 -6.86 -3.23
N ASN A 257 -9.46 -7.60 -4.21
CA ASN A 257 -10.15 -8.78 -4.72
C ASN A 257 -10.52 -9.76 -3.59
N ASN A 258 -11.75 -10.26 -3.62
CA ASN A 258 -12.34 -11.14 -2.61
C ASN A 258 -12.58 -10.51 -1.22
N SER A 259 -12.44 -9.18 -1.08
CA SER A 259 -12.82 -8.46 0.14
C SER A 259 -14.18 -7.78 -0.01
N THR A 260 -14.94 -7.72 1.08
CA THR A 260 -16.18 -6.94 1.18
C THR A 260 -15.95 -5.55 1.77
N ILE A 261 -14.76 -5.32 2.36
CA ILE A 261 -14.37 -4.07 3.00
C ILE A 261 -13.28 -3.44 2.13
N ASP A 262 -13.38 -2.14 1.90
CA ASP A 262 -12.36 -1.41 1.15
C ASP A 262 -11.06 -1.23 1.95
N LEU A 263 -9.96 -1.07 1.23
CA LEU A 263 -8.63 -0.96 1.82
C LEU A 263 -8.49 0.25 2.76
N HIS A 264 -9.10 1.39 2.42
CA HIS A 264 -9.06 2.58 3.27
C HIS A 264 -9.75 2.35 4.62
N SER A 265 -10.91 1.67 4.61
CA SER A 265 -11.63 1.29 5.83
C SER A 265 -10.79 0.35 6.70
N ASN A 266 -10.10 -0.60 6.08
CA ASN A 266 -9.18 -1.50 6.79
C ASN A 266 -7.99 -0.74 7.39
N MET A 267 -7.36 0.16 6.64
CA MET A 267 -6.26 1.01 7.12
C MET A 267 -6.68 1.87 8.31
N THR A 268 -7.86 2.49 8.23
CA THR A 268 -8.42 3.29 9.33
C THR A 268 -8.71 2.44 10.55
N SER A 269 -9.26 1.24 10.37
CA SER A 269 -9.54 0.30 11.47
C SER A 269 -8.26 -0.15 12.18
N ILE A 270 -7.20 -0.47 11.44
CA ILE A 270 -5.90 -0.83 12.01
C ILE A 270 -5.34 0.34 12.81
N ARG A 271 -5.29 1.52 12.23
CA ARG A 271 -4.72 2.70 12.88
C ARG A 271 -5.46 3.06 14.18
N SER A 272 -6.77 2.88 14.21
CA SER A 272 -7.58 3.17 15.41
C SER A 272 -7.36 2.20 16.57
N ARG A 273 -6.87 1.00 16.31
CA ARG A 273 -6.57 -0.02 17.34
C ARG A 273 -5.16 0.09 17.89
N TRP A 274 -4.28 0.85 17.23
CA TRP A 274 -2.89 0.95 17.63
C TRP A 274 -2.72 1.88 18.82
N ASP A 275 -2.06 1.36 19.87
CA ASP A 275 -1.81 2.03 21.15
C ASP A 275 -0.35 2.46 21.38
N GLY A 276 0.52 2.29 20.36
CA GLY A 276 1.94 2.61 20.45
C GLY A 276 2.83 1.48 20.96
N SER A 277 2.25 0.34 21.34
CA SER A 277 3.01 -0.77 21.90
C SER A 277 3.56 -1.72 20.84
N ALA A 278 4.64 -2.42 21.20
CA ALA A 278 5.19 -3.51 20.38
C ALA A 278 4.22 -4.71 20.32
N SER A 279 3.41 -4.91 21.36
CA SER A 279 2.39 -5.98 21.39
C SER A 279 1.34 -5.75 20.33
N THR A 280 0.73 -4.56 20.32
CA THR A 280 -0.29 -4.22 19.32
C THR A 280 0.27 -4.25 17.90
N SER A 281 1.53 -3.80 17.71
CA SER A 281 2.20 -3.91 16.41
C SER A 281 2.39 -5.36 15.98
N ALA A 282 2.73 -6.27 16.90
CA ALA A 282 2.84 -7.69 16.65
C ALA A 282 1.48 -8.31 16.27
N GLU A 283 0.42 -7.99 17.00
CA GLU A 283 -0.95 -8.42 16.70
C GLU A 283 -1.41 -7.96 15.31
N MET A 284 -1.10 -6.72 14.91
CA MET A 284 -1.39 -6.22 13.56
C MET A 284 -0.71 -7.05 12.47
N VAL A 285 0.56 -7.41 12.65
CA VAL A 285 1.28 -8.28 11.71
C VAL A 285 0.60 -9.64 11.61
N GLU A 286 0.25 -10.26 12.75
CA GLU A 286 -0.42 -11.57 12.77
C GLU A 286 -1.79 -11.52 12.08
N LEU A 287 -2.59 -10.46 12.32
CA LEU A 287 -3.88 -10.26 11.66
C LEU A 287 -3.74 -10.12 10.14
N LEU A 288 -2.75 -9.37 9.67
CA LEU A 288 -2.44 -9.22 8.24
C LEU A 288 -2.02 -10.57 7.62
N LEU A 289 -1.14 -11.32 8.27
CA LEU A 289 -0.69 -12.62 7.81
C LEU A 289 -1.81 -13.67 7.81
N ALA A 290 -2.70 -13.63 8.80
CA ALA A 290 -3.83 -14.55 8.93
C ALA A 290 -5.02 -14.21 8.00
N ASN A 291 -5.03 -13.05 7.34
CA ASN A 291 -6.18 -12.54 6.57
C ASN A 291 -7.44 -12.34 7.42
N SER A 292 -7.27 -11.84 8.64
CA SER A 292 -8.35 -11.63 9.62
C SER A 292 -8.76 -10.17 9.76
N ILE A 293 -8.46 -9.36 8.73
CA ILE A 293 -8.76 -7.92 8.69
C ILE A 293 -9.83 -7.66 7.63
#